data_6d5a1f5ff445fc7536fe27a3a4b169b4
#
_entry.id   6d5a1f5ff445fc7536fe27a3a4b169b4
#
_cell.length_a   1.000
_cell.length_b   1.000
_cell.length_c   1.000
_cell.angle_alpha   90.00
_cell.angle_beta   90.00
_cell.angle_gamma   90.00
#
_symmetry.space_group_name_H-M   'P 1'
#
loop_
_entity.id
_entity.type
_entity.pdbx_description
1 polymer ?
#
loop_
_entity_poly.entity_id
_entity_poly.type
_entity_poly.pdbx_seq_one_letter_code
_entity_poly.pdbx_strand_id
1 'polypeptide(L)'
;MNLSFADLRASIYATMRAPIAQILGWLCLLGATYPQLYDKDYKLPQHFDVYVYWNALNNWFSGNSLYNWYALPDYKMYPFTYPPFGAWALSPLTWFDYETAARLMIMAIALQTAVIVALVGRSLGWSWGSAFAIAPWAAILVQQC
;
A
#
# COMPACT_ATOMS: atom_id res chain seq x y z
N MET A 1 -11.94 35.88 18.53
CA MET A 1 -10.83 35.08 19.05
C MET A 1 -10.07 34.56 17.85
N ASN A 2 -9.02 35.27 17.38
CA ASN A 2 -8.25 34.88 16.21
C ASN A 2 -7.18 33.89 16.66
N LEU A 3 -7.45 32.59 16.46
CA LEU A 3 -6.42 31.58 16.64
C LEU A 3 -5.31 31.81 15.60
N SER A 4 -4.10 32.01 16.02
CA SER A 4 -2.92 32.11 15.17
C SER A 4 -2.73 30.76 14.44
N PHE A 5 -2.20 30.81 13.22
CA PHE A 5 -1.83 29.59 12.48
C PHE A 5 -0.85 28.70 13.29
N ALA A 6 -0.03 29.29 14.12
CA ALA A 6 0.89 28.60 15.03
C ALA A 6 0.14 27.86 16.14
N ASP A 7 -0.91 28.48 16.72
CA ASP A 7 -1.72 27.88 17.78
C ASP A 7 -2.54 26.69 17.23
N LEU A 8 -3.08 26.83 16.01
CA LEU A 8 -3.82 25.75 15.34
C LEU A 8 -2.88 24.55 15.08
N ARG A 9 -1.68 24.79 14.56
CA ARG A 9 -0.67 23.73 14.36
C ARG A 9 -0.31 23.05 15.66
N ALA A 10 -0.04 23.81 16.72
CA ALA A 10 0.30 23.27 18.03
C ALA A 10 -0.84 22.41 18.61
N SER A 11 -2.08 22.85 18.46
CA SER A 11 -3.27 22.10 18.91
C SER A 11 -3.45 20.78 18.14
N ILE A 12 -3.32 20.79 16.80
CA ILE A 12 -3.40 19.60 15.96
C ILE A 12 -2.29 18.61 16.35
N TYR A 13 -1.06 19.07 16.52
CA TYR A 13 0.05 18.21 16.92
C TYR A 13 -0.14 17.61 18.32
N ALA A 14 -0.66 18.40 19.28
CA ALA A 14 -0.96 17.90 20.61
C ALA A 14 -2.05 16.80 20.59
N THR A 15 -3.10 17.02 19.81
CA THR A 15 -4.20 16.06 19.66
C THR A 15 -3.73 14.77 19.00
N MET A 16 -2.95 14.85 17.94
CA MET A 16 -2.43 13.66 17.24
C MET A 16 -1.38 12.89 18.05
N ARG A 17 -0.75 13.50 19.03
CA ARG A 17 0.15 12.83 19.98
C ARG A 17 -0.57 12.05 21.07
N ALA A 18 -1.85 12.30 21.30
CA ALA A 18 -2.61 11.53 22.27
C ALA A 18 -2.62 10.05 21.88
N PRO A 19 -2.32 9.13 22.81
CA PRO A 19 -2.27 7.69 22.49
C PRO A 19 -3.58 7.18 21.89
N ILE A 20 -4.71 7.74 22.29
CA ILE A 20 -6.03 7.42 21.73
C ILE A 20 -6.10 7.79 20.23
N ALA A 21 -5.63 8.99 19.84
CA ALA A 21 -5.62 9.41 18.45
C ALA A 21 -4.70 8.53 17.57
N GLN A 22 -3.59 8.08 18.12
CA GLN A 22 -2.68 7.15 17.43
C GLN A 22 -3.35 5.79 17.22
N ILE A 23 -3.97 5.22 18.26
CA ILE A 23 -4.70 3.96 18.16
C ILE A 23 -5.83 4.08 17.12
N LEU A 24 -6.62 5.15 17.19
CA LEU A 24 -7.68 5.41 16.21
C LEU A 24 -7.13 5.53 14.79
N GLY A 25 -6.00 6.22 14.59
CA GLY A 25 -5.36 6.34 13.28
C GLY A 25 -4.97 4.98 12.69
N TRP A 26 -4.35 4.12 13.48
CA TRP A 26 -4.00 2.78 13.04
C TRP A 26 -5.22 1.88 12.81
N LEU A 27 -6.25 1.97 13.65
CA LEU A 27 -7.53 1.27 13.46
C LEU A 27 -8.25 1.74 12.19
N CYS A 28 -8.26 3.06 11.93
CA CYS A 28 -8.82 3.61 10.70
C CYS A 28 -8.05 3.15 9.46
N LEU A 29 -6.71 3.08 9.52
CA LEU A 29 -5.91 2.54 8.43
C LEU A 29 -6.25 1.08 8.15
N LEU A 30 -6.36 0.26 9.18
CA LEU A 30 -6.79 -1.14 9.05
C LEU A 30 -8.21 -1.23 8.49
N GLY A 31 -9.13 -0.38 8.96
CA GLY A 31 -10.50 -0.32 8.46
C GLY A 31 -10.60 0.14 7.00
N ALA A 32 -9.76 1.08 6.57
CA ALA A 32 -9.71 1.55 5.19
C ALA A 32 -9.09 0.52 4.23
N THR A 33 -8.16 -0.31 4.72
CA THR A 33 -7.59 -1.40 3.93
C THR A 33 -8.51 -2.62 3.85
N TYR A 34 -9.39 -2.81 4.82
CA TYR A 34 -10.26 -3.98 4.92
C TYR A 34 -11.17 -4.19 3.69
N PRO A 35 -11.91 -3.19 3.16
CA PRO A 35 -12.72 -3.37 1.95
C PRO A 35 -11.88 -3.81 0.75
N GLN A 36 -10.69 -3.26 0.60
CA GLN A 36 -9.75 -3.62 -0.48
C GLN A 36 -9.28 -5.07 -0.39
N LEU A 37 -9.35 -5.69 0.80
CA LEU A 37 -8.98 -7.08 1.02
C LEU A 37 -10.12 -8.07 0.71
N TYR A 38 -11.37 -7.62 0.69
CA TYR A 38 -12.53 -8.51 0.71
C TYR A 38 -13.63 -8.19 -0.32
N ASP A 39 -13.51 -7.11 -1.09
CA ASP A 39 -14.51 -6.77 -2.09
C ASP A 39 -14.47 -7.77 -3.26
N LYS A 40 -15.61 -8.43 -3.54
CA LYS A 40 -15.72 -9.53 -4.52
C LYS A 40 -16.48 -9.15 -5.80
N ASP A 41 -16.98 -7.91 -5.91
CA ASP A 41 -17.97 -7.55 -6.94
C ASP A 41 -17.38 -7.03 -8.27
N TYR A 42 -16.07 -7.13 -8.50
CA TYR A 42 -15.45 -6.66 -9.74
C TYR A 42 -15.37 -7.74 -10.82
N LYS A 43 -15.73 -7.37 -12.05
CA LYS A 43 -15.59 -8.23 -13.26
C LYS A 43 -14.12 -8.53 -13.62
N LEU A 44 -13.18 -7.72 -13.15
CA LEU A 44 -11.74 -7.97 -13.23
C LEU A 44 -11.25 -8.40 -11.84
N PRO A 45 -10.18 -9.22 -11.77
CA PRO A 45 -9.60 -9.57 -10.48
C PRO A 45 -9.30 -8.31 -9.67
N GLN A 46 -9.72 -8.29 -8.42
CA GLN A 46 -9.32 -7.24 -7.49
C GLN A 46 -7.81 -7.12 -7.50
N HIS A 47 -7.30 -5.90 -7.45
CA HIS A 47 -5.86 -5.64 -7.56
C HIS A 47 -5.27 -6.21 -8.85
N PHE A 48 -5.81 -5.75 -9.96
CA PHE A 48 -5.46 -6.22 -11.31
C PHE A 48 -3.95 -6.26 -11.56
N ASP A 49 -3.19 -5.28 -11.07
CA ASP A 49 -1.73 -5.29 -11.19
C ASP A 49 -1.09 -6.47 -10.47
N VAL A 50 -1.56 -6.79 -9.27
CA VAL A 50 -1.07 -7.97 -8.54
C VAL A 50 -1.42 -9.26 -9.29
N TYR A 51 -2.61 -9.31 -9.91
CA TYR A 51 -3.01 -10.42 -10.76
C TYR A 51 -2.07 -10.61 -11.94
N VAL A 52 -1.73 -9.52 -12.63
CA VAL A 52 -0.77 -9.54 -13.76
C VAL A 52 0.58 -10.06 -13.30
N TYR A 53 1.13 -9.50 -12.22
CA TYR A 53 2.46 -9.86 -11.76
C TYR A 53 2.52 -11.27 -11.19
N TRP A 54 1.55 -11.68 -10.38
CA TRP A 54 1.50 -13.00 -9.79
C TRP A 54 1.41 -14.12 -10.85
N ASN A 55 0.55 -13.95 -11.85
CA ASN A 55 0.41 -14.92 -12.94
C ASN A 55 1.63 -14.95 -13.86
N ALA A 56 2.18 -13.79 -14.23
CA ALA A 56 3.38 -13.73 -15.06
C ALA A 56 4.58 -14.41 -14.38
N LEU A 57 4.73 -14.22 -13.07
CA LEU A 57 5.79 -14.87 -12.29
C LEU A 57 5.59 -16.39 -12.19
N ASN A 58 4.36 -16.86 -11.93
CA ASN A 58 4.08 -18.30 -11.92
C ASN A 58 4.33 -18.94 -13.31
N ASN A 59 3.95 -18.25 -14.38
CA ASN A 59 4.26 -18.66 -15.73
C ASN A 59 5.77 -18.75 -15.99
N TRP A 60 6.54 -17.79 -15.50
CA TRP A 60 8.00 -17.78 -15.61
C TRP A 60 8.65 -18.93 -14.82
N PHE A 61 8.22 -19.16 -13.57
CA PHE A 61 8.71 -20.30 -12.79
C PHE A 61 8.31 -21.66 -13.32
N SER A 62 7.28 -21.71 -14.18
CA SER A 62 6.93 -22.90 -14.94
C SER A 62 7.79 -23.12 -16.20
N GLY A 63 8.84 -22.33 -16.39
CA GLY A 63 9.79 -22.45 -17.50
C GLY A 63 9.42 -21.65 -18.76
N ASN A 64 8.37 -20.83 -18.73
CA ASN A 64 7.96 -19.99 -19.85
C ASN A 64 8.63 -18.60 -19.79
N SER A 65 8.46 -17.81 -20.86
CA SER A 65 8.99 -16.45 -20.90
C SER A 65 8.19 -15.51 -20.00
N LEU A 66 8.88 -14.74 -19.15
CA LEU A 66 8.28 -13.74 -18.28
C LEU A 66 7.49 -12.67 -19.06
N TYR A 67 8.02 -12.24 -20.19
CA TYR A 67 7.48 -11.12 -20.97
C TYR A 67 6.50 -11.52 -22.07
N ASN A 68 6.31 -12.82 -22.30
CA ASN A 68 5.34 -13.34 -23.27
C ASN A 68 4.04 -13.81 -22.63
N TRP A 69 3.84 -13.47 -21.36
CA TRP A 69 2.57 -13.69 -20.68
C TRP A 69 1.73 -12.40 -20.75
N TYR A 70 0.43 -12.54 -20.97
CA TYR A 70 -0.51 -11.43 -21.07
C TYR A 70 -1.77 -11.75 -20.26
N ALA A 71 -2.27 -10.80 -19.46
CA ALA A 71 -3.50 -10.97 -18.68
C ALA A 71 -4.74 -11.07 -19.59
N LEU A 72 -4.69 -10.43 -20.76
CA LEU A 72 -5.68 -10.57 -21.85
C LEU A 72 -4.95 -11.10 -23.10
N PRO A 73 -4.80 -12.42 -23.24
CA PRO A 73 -3.98 -13.03 -24.29
C PRO A 73 -4.48 -12.73 -25.71
N ASP A 74 -5.82 -12.68 -25.91
CA ASP A 74 -6.43 -12.40 -27.21
C ASP A 74 -6.05 -11.03 -27.77
N TYR A 75 -5.81 -10.08 -26.89
CA TYR A 75 -5.44 -8.70 -27.25
C TYR A 75 -3.96 -8.40 -27.02
N LYS A 76 -3.17 -9.34 -26.50
CA LYS A 76 -1.79 -9.15 -26.04
C LYS A 76 -1.63 -7.91 -25.13
N MET A 77 -2.57 -7.74 -24.20
CA MET A 77 -2.60 -6.61 -23.28
C MET A 77 -2.18 -7.03 -21.88
N TYR A 78 -1.63 -6.06 -21.14
CA TYR A 78 -1.17 -6.19 -19.77
C TYR A 78 -0.09 -7.27 -19.57
N PRO A 79 1.08 -7.12 -20.24
CA PRO A 79 2.24 -7.97 -19.98
C PRO A 79 2.88 -7.62 -18.64
N PHE A 80 3.82 -8.44 -18.20
CA PHE A 80 4.73 -8.04 -17.13
C PHE A 80 5.63 -6.91 -17.62
N THR A 81 5.60 -5.75 -16.93
CA THR A 81 6.24 -4.52 -17.40
C THR A 81 7.52 -4.13 -16.64
N TYR A 82 7.79 -4.78 -15.51
CA TYR A 82 8.98 -4.48 -14.72
C TYR A 82 10.24 -5.13 -15.28
N PRO A 83 11.44 -4.52 -15.02
CA PRO A 83 12.72 -5.16 -15.33
C PRO A 83 12.87 -6.49 -14.55
N PRO A 84 13.80 -7.39 -14.96
CA PRO A 84 14.02 -8.68 -14.31
C PRO A 84 14.24 -8.60 -12.80
N PHE A 85 14.86 -7.51 -12.31
CA PHE A 85 15.01 -7.26 -10.87
C PHE A 85 13.66 -7.14 -10.17
N GLY A 86 12.68 -6.49 -10.79
CA GLY A 86 11.32 -6.41 -10.25
C GLY A 86 10.67 -7.78 -10.12
N ALA A 87 10.90 -8.67 -11.08
CA ALA A 87 10.44 -10.05 -11.00
C ALA A 87 11.03 -10.80 -9.80
N TRP A 88 12.33 -10.64 -9.57
CA TRP A 88 13.00 -11.21 -8.38
C TRP A 88 12.43 -10.66 -7.08
N ALA A 89 12.23 -9.34 -7.00
CA ALA A 89 11.69 -8.68 -5.80
C ALA A 89 10.27 -9.14 -5.48
N LEU A 90 9.45 -9.39 -6.50
CA LEU A 90 8.06 -9.83 -6.35
C LEU A 90 7.92 -11.36 -6.27
N SER A 91 9.00 -12.13 -6.54
CA SER A 91 8.96 -13.59 -6.55
C SER A 91 8.42 -14.24 -5.27
N PRO A 92 8.63 -13.71 -4.06
CA PRO A 92 8.06 -14.32 -2.85
C PRO A 92 6.52 -14.36 -2.84
N LEU A 93 5.85 -13.53 -3.65
CA LEU A 93 4.39 -13.56 -3.78
C LEU A 93 3.89 -14.89 -4.36
N THR A 94 4.69 -15.57 -5.17
CA THR A 94 4.31 -16.86 -5.77
C THR A 94 4.32 -18.04 -4.78
N TRP A 95 4.82 -17.86 -3.57
CA TRP A 95 4.75 -18.86 -2.50
C TRP A 95 3.35 -18.97 -1.88
N PHE A 96 2.49 -18.03 -2.19
CA PHE A 96 1.13 -17.94 -1.68
C PHE A 96 0.13 -18.07 -2.84
N ASP A 97 -1.10 -18.44 -2.51
CA ASP A 97 -2.21 -18.29 -3.45
C ASP A 97 -2.46 -16.81 -3.79
N TYR A 98 -3.16 -16.57 -4.89
CA TYR A 98 -3.39 -15.21 -5.38
C TYR A 98 -4.05 -14.28 -4.35
N GLU A 99 -5.06 -14.77 -3.62
CA GLU A 99 -5.78 -13.93 -2.66
C GLU A 99 -4.85 -13.51 -1.51
N THR A 100 -4.06 -14.44 -1.00
CA THR A 100 -3.09 -14.17 0.06
C THR A 100 -1.99 -13.25 -0.44
N ALA A 101 -1.46 -13.45 -1.64
CA ALA A 101 -0.45 -12.58 -2.25
C ALA A 101 -0.98 -11.15 -2.43
N ALA A 102 -2.22 -10.99 -2.89
CA ALA A 102 -2.86 -9.68 -3.02
C ALA A 102 -3.01 -8.97 -1.67
N ARG A 103 -3.48 -9.67 -0.65
CA ARG A 103 -3.59 -9.12 0.73
C ARG A 103 -2.25 -8.68 1.28
N LEU A 104 -1.21 -9.52 1.13
CA LEU A 104 0.14 -9.18 1.57
C LEU A 104 0.69 -7.96 0.85
N MET A 105 0.45 -7.83 -0.45
CA MET A 105 0.88 -6.67 -1.23
C MET A 105 0.21 -5.38 -0.76
N ILE A 106 -1.10 -5.40 -0.50
CA ILE A 106 -1.81 -4.22 0.04
C ILE A 106 -1.27 -3.83 1.40
N MET A 107 -1.09 -4.81 2.29
CA MET A 107 -0.52 -4.54 3.62
C MET A 107 0.90 -3.98 3.52
N ALA A 108 1.72 -4.50 2.60
CA ALA A 108 3.06 -3.99 2.35
C ALA A 108 3.03 -2.54 1.84
N ILE A 109 2.13 -2.20 0.90
CA ILE A 109 1.95 -0.84 0.40
C ILE A 109 1.51 0.11 1.51
N ALA A 110 0.54 -0.28 2.34
CA ALA A 110 0.07 0.53 3.46
C ALA A 110 1.20 0.80 4.48
N LEU A 111 1.95 -0.24 4.84
CA LEU A 111 3.09 -0.13 5.75
C LEU A 111 4.20 0.74 5.15
N GLN A 112 4.56 0.51 3.89
CA GLN A 112 5.58 1.29 3.19
C GLN A 112 5.19 2.78 3.14
N THR A 113 3.94 3.09 2.83
CA THR A 113 3.43 4.47 2.83
C THR A 113 3.57 5.11 4.21
N ALA A 114 3.17 4.40 5.26
CA ALA A 114 3.30 4.90 6.63
C ALA A 114 4.78 5.15 7.01
N VAL A 115 5.68 4.24 6.63
CA VAL A 115 7.12 4.40 6.85
C VAL A 115 7.67 5.61 6.09
N ILE A 116 7.31 5.79 4.82
CA ILE A 116 7.74 6.94 4.01
C ILE A 116 7.29 8.24 4.67
N VAL A 117 6.03 8.33 5.08
CA VAL A 117 5.50 9.54 5.75
C VAL A 117 6.24 9.81 7.06
N ALA A 118 6.53 8.76 7.84
CA ALA A 118 7.31 8.90 9.07
C ALA A 118 8.73 9.42 8.80
N LEU A 119 9.42 8.88 7.79
CA LEU A 119 10.78 9.30 7.41
C LEU A 119 10.79 10.73 6.88
N VAL A 120 9.83 11.11 6.03
CA VAL A 120 9.68 12.49 5.54
C VAL A 120 9.41 13.43 6.70
N GLY A 121 8.51 13.09 7.62
CA GLY A 121 8.27 13.87 8.82
C GLY A 121 9.55 14.08 9.65
N ARG A 122 10.36 13.03 9.78
CA ARG A 122 11.68 13.14 10.45
C ARG A 122 12.63 14.10 9.73
N SER A 123 12.71 14.05 8.41
CA SER A 123 13.55 14.96 7.63
C SER A 123 13.11 16.42 7.74
N LEU A 124 11.81 16.65 8.02
CA LEU A 124 11.24 17.97 8.30
C LEU A 124 11.38 18.41 9.77
N GLY A 125 12.13 17.67 10.58
CA GLY A 125 12.40 18.01 11.99
C GLY A 125 11.32 17.53 12.99
N TRP A 126 10.36 16.70 12.57
CA TRP A 126 9.37 16.14 13.49
C TRP A 126 10.00 15.14 14.46
N SER A 127 9.47 15.07 15.69
CA SER A 127 9.84 13.99 16.60
C SER A 127 9.31 12.64 16.08
N TRP A 128 9.94 11.53 16.44
CA TRP A 128 9.44 10.19 16.10
C TRP A 128 7.99 9.97 16.51
N GLY A 129 7.60 10.43 17.72
CA GLY A 129 6.22 10.35 18.21
C GLY A 129 5.22 11.10 17.32
N SER A 130 5.60 12.28 16.80
CA SER A 130 4.74 13.04 15.87
C SER A 130 4.67 12.37 14.49
N ALA A 131 5.80 11.87 13.99
CA ALA A 131 5.87 11.20 12.71
C ALA A 131 5.00 9.93 12.71
N PHE A 132 5.11 9.08 13.73
CA PHE A 132 4.28 7.89 13.87
C PHE A 132 2.79 8.19 14.11
N ALA A 133 2.46 9.29 14.78
CA ALA A 133 1.07 9.68 15.00
C ALA A 133 0.36 10.11 13.70
N ILE A 134 1.08 10.75 12.78
CA ILE A 134 0.53 11.28 11.53
C ILE A 134 0.56 10.22 10.40
N ALA A 135 1.54 9.31 10.41
CA ALA A 135 1.76 8.33 9.36
C ALA A 135 0.49 7.55 8.94
N PRO A 136 -0.33 6.97 9.84
CA PRO A 136 -1.51 6.21 9.44
C PRO A 136 -2.57 7.09 8.77
N TRP A 137 -2.77 8.33 9.20
CA TRP A 137 -3.72 9.26 8.60
C TRP A 137 -3.34 9.65 7.18
N ALA A 138 -2.05 9.92 6.95
CA ALA A 138 -1.55 10.19 5.61
C ALA A 138 -1.63 8.95 4.70
N ALA A 139 -1.37 7.76 5.22
CA ALA A 139 -1.49 6.51 4.47
C ALA A 139 -2.94 6.26 4.03
N ILE A 140 -3.94 6.55 4.88
CA ILE A 140 -5.37 6.46 4.53
C ILE A 140 -5.68 7.39 3.35
N LEU A 141 -5.20 8.63 3.38
CA LEU A 141 -5.46 9.60 2.30
C LEU A 141 -4.86 9.14 0.97
N VAL A 142 -3.68 8.55 0.98
CA VAL A 142 -3.03 8.04 -0.25
C VAL A 142 -3.75 6.81 -0.81
N GLN A 143 -4.31 5.97 0.04
CA GLN A 143 -5.03 4.77 -0.40
C GLN A 143 -6.41 5.06 -1.04
N GLN A 144 -6.95 6.26 -0.85
CA GLN A 144 -8.24 6.68 -1.44
C GLN A 144 -8.07 7.33 -2.83
N CYS A 145 -6.84 7.59 -3.26
CA CYS A 145 -6.52 8.13 -4.57
C CYS A 145 -6.16 7.02 -5.57
#